data_d9a1bfd79cf85e1658c9dffa444b95ac
#
_entry.id   d9a1bfd79cf85e1658c9dffa444b95ac
#
_cell.length_a   1.000
_cell.length_b   1.000
_cell.length_c   1.000
_cell.angle_alpha   90.00
_cell.angle_beta   90.00
_cell.angle_gamma   90.00
#
_symmetry.space_group_name_H-M   'P 1'
#
loop_
_entity.id
_entity.type
_entity.pdbx_description
1 polymer ?
#
loop_
_entity_poly.entity_id
_entity_poly.type
_entity_poly.pdbx_seq_one_letter_code
_entity_poly.pdbx_strand_id
1 'polypeptide(L)'
;PMPRNRTDMMQMYRIAKMYYMDGLTQAQIAAAESISRSQISRLLDQARSRGIVEITVRMPGRISLNELRDDLIRELRLKDVTIAPLNETAAEEDVIEAIATAAASFLPKELKSCRTVGVGWGRTVYRMSCVLFHRGAESEKLFVPLIGASGTDNPAMQVNAILDRMGERFRAHTYFINVPAFRESEVVLSELEKKRLQQLHRYWDDLDAAIVGVGTA
;
A
#
# COMPACT_ATOMS: atom_id res chain seq x y z
N PRO A 1 26.40 -5.23 -33.39
CA PRO A 1 25.10 -4.80 -33.85
C PRO A 1 24.11 -4.88 -32.72
N MET A 2 23.59 -3.70 -32.28
CA MET A 2 22.53 -3.67 -31.27
C MET A 2 21.26 -4.34 -31.83
N PRO A 3 20.50 -5.09 -31.03
CA PRO A 3 19.27 -5.71 -31.49
C PRO A 3 18.28 -4.63 -31.96
N ARG A 4 17.66 -4.81 -33.10
CA ARG A 4 16.70 -3.91 -33.78
C ARG A 4 15.68 -3.26 -32.81
N ASN A 5 15.24 -4.03 -31.82
CA ASN A 5 14.26 -3.58 -30.82
C ASN A 5 14.77 -2.43 -29.90
N ARG A 6 16.08 -2.37 -29.63
CA ARG A 6 16.68 -1.33 -28.76
C ARG A 6 16.89 -0.02 -29.52
N THR A 7 17.20 -0.11 -30.80
CA THR A 7 17.36 1.05 -31.68
C THR A 7 16.00 1.75 -31.88
N ASP A 8 14.93 0.97 -32.07
CA ASP A 8 13.57 1.48 -32.23
C ASP A 8 13.07 2.19 -30.95
N MET A 9 13.37 1.68 -29.76
CA MET A 9 12.99 2.30 -28.49
C MET A 9 13.73 3.62 -28.26
N MET A 10 15.01 3.70 -28.59
CA MET A 10 15.79 4.93 -28.46
C MET A 10 15.33 6.01 -29.45
N GLN A 11 14.90 5.62 -30.64
CA GLN A 11 14.32 6.55 -31.60
C GLN A 11 12.97 7.08 -31.11
N MET A 12 12.08 6.23 -30.58
CA MET A 12 10.82 6.65 -29.98
C MET A 12 11.05 7.61 -28.81
N TYR A 13 11.98 7.33 -27.91
CA TYR A 13 12.35 8.19 -26.80
C TYR A 13 12.82 9.56 -27.29
N ARG A 14 13.73 9.63 -28.26
CA ARG A 14 14.26 10.88 -28.81
C ARG A 14 13.16 11.73 -29.42
N ILE A 15 12.32 11.13 -30.25
CA ILE A 15 11.18 11.81 -30.89
C ILE A 15 10.16 12.30 -29.85
N ALA A 16 9.87 11.47 -28.86
CA ALA A 16 8.98 11.85 -27.76
C ALA A 16 9.56 13.03 -26.94
N LYS A 17 10.85 13.01 -26.63
CA LYS A 17 11.53 14.13 -25.96
C LYS A 17 11.42 15.42 -26.77
N MET A 18 11.74 15.39 -28.06
CA MET A 18 11.61 16.55 -28.96
C MET A 18 10.21 17.14 -28.96
N TYR A 19 9.19 16.28 -28.95
CA TYR A 19 7.80 16.72 -29.00
C TYR A 19 7.28 17.24 -27.67
N TYR A 20 7.43 16.46 -26.59
CA TYR A 20 6.82 16.75 -25.29
C TYR A 20 7.67 17.65 -24.39
N MET A 21 8.99 17.62 -24.51
CA MET A 21 9.89 18.40 -23.64
C MET A 21 10.47 19.61 -24.37
N ASP A 22 10.91 19.45 -25.62
CA ASP A 22 11.56 20.52 -26.37
C ASP A 22 10.54 21.37 -27.15
N GLY A 23 9.24 20.98 -27.17
CA GLY A 23 8.14 21.75 -27.76
C GLY A 23 8.14 21.82 -29.30
N LEU A 24 8.89 20.95 -29.96
CA LEU A 24 8.96 20.93 -31.43
C LEU A 24 7.68 20.36 -32.03
N THR A 25 7.24 20.93 -33.14
CA THR A 25 6.10 20.39 -33.91
C THR A 25 6.49 19.11 -34.65
N GLN A 26 5.50 18.26 -34.95
CA GLN A 26 5.74 17.04 -35.71
C GLN A 26 6.39 17.31 -37.09
N ALA A 27 6.13 18.48 -37.70
CA ALA A 27 6.77 18.87 -38.97
C ALA A 27 8.26 19.19 -38.78
N GLN A 28 8.62 19.92 -37.74
CA GLN A 28 10.02 20.22 -37.41
C GLN A 28 10.81 18.95 -37.07
N ILE A 29 10.21 18.05 -36.32
CA ILE A 29 10.83 16.73 -35.97
C ILE A 29 10.99 15.88 -37.23
N ALA A 30 10.00 15.87 -38.13
CA ALA A 30 10.06 15.15 -39.40
C ALA A 30 11.23 15.62 -40.27
N ALA A 31 11.45 16.94 -40.34
CA ALA A 31 12.57 17.55 -41.05
C ALA A 31 13.92 17.19 -40.38
N ALA A 32 14.01 17.28 -39.07
CA ALA A 32 15.24 16.96 -38.32
C ALA A 32 15.64 15.49 -38.40
N GLU A 33 14.66 14.58 -38.35
CA GLU A 33 14.90 13.12 -38.38
C GLU A 33 14.87 12.55 -39.80
N SER A 34 14.61 13.35 -40.83
CA SER A 34 14.52 12.93 -42.24
C SER A 34 13.50 11.80 -42.48
N ILE A 35 12.34 11.84 -41.79
CA ILE A 35 11.24 10.91 -41.93
C ILE A 35 9.91 11.67 -42.13
N SER A 36 8.86 10.96 -42.57
CA SER A 36 7.57 11.60 -42.82
C SER A 36 6.86 12.00 -41.51
N ARG A 37 6.05 13.07 -41.58
CA ARG A 37 5.20 13.49 -40.47
C ARG A 37 4.28 12.37 -39.96
N SER A 38 3.77 11.52 -40.87
CA SER A 38 2.94 10.37 -40.52
C SER A 38 3.72 9.31 -39.73
N GLN A 39 5.01 9.15 -40.01
CA GLN A 39 5.89 8.27 -39.23
C GLN A 39 6.14 8.85 -37.83
N ILE A 40 6.34 10.17 -37.69
CA ILE A 40 6.46 10.84 -36.38
C ILE A 40 5.22 10.59 -35.54
N SER A 41 4.01 10.82 -36.10
CA SER A 41 2.74 10.56 -35.38
C SER A 41 2.66 9.13 -34.87
N ARG A 42 2.96 8.15 -35.73
CA ARG A 42 2.93 6.73 -35.36
C ARG A 42 3.97 6.37 -34.29
N LEU A 43 5.17 6.97 -34.33
CA LEU A 43 6.20 6.73 -33.32
C LEU A 43 5.82 7.35 -31.97
N LEU A 44 5.16 8.51 -31.96
CA LEU A 44 4.62 9.13 -30.73
C LEU A 44 3.49 8.26 -30.10
N ASP A 45 2.60 7.70 -30.94
CA ASP A 45 1.56 6.78 -30.47
C ASP A 45 2.15 5.48 -29.91
N GLN A 46 3.18 4.96 -30.54
CA GLN A 46 3.92 3.81 -30.03
C GLN A 46 4.68 4.12 -28.74
N ALA A 47 5.25 5.32 -28.60
CA ALA A 47 5.90 5.75 -27.36
C ALA A 47 4.92 5.80 -26.19
N ARG A 48 3.67 6.24 -26.42
CA ARG A 48 2.58 6.19 -25.42
C ARG A 48 2.18 4.77 -25.09
N SER A 49 1.90 3.93 -26.09
CA SER A 49 1.45 2.55 -25.90
C SER A 49 2.49 1.65 -25.22
N ARG A 50 3.78 2.01 -25.32
CA ARG A 50 4.89 1.28 -24.69
C ARG A 50 5.36 1.87 -23.36
N GLY A 51 4.65 2.89 -22.81
CA GLY A 51 4.99 3.51 -21.53
C GLY A 51 6.27 4.36 -21.54
N ILE A 52 6.80 4.72 -22.73
CA ILE A 52 7.92 5.67 -22.86
C ILE A 52 7.47 7.09 -22.54
N VAL A 53 6.17 7.37 -22.79
CA VAL A 53 5.49 8.63 -22.48
C VAL A 53 4.27 8.34 -21.63
N GLU A 54 4.21 8.94 -20.47
CA GLU A 54 3.02 8.98 -19.63
C GLU A 54 2.44 10.41 -19.63
N ILE A 55 1.18 10.55 -19.99
CA ILE A 55 0.49 11.83 -20.00
C ILE A 55 -0.56 11.82 -18.90
N THR A 56 -0.36 12.67 -17.90
CA THR A 56 -1.33 12.89 -16.83
C THR A 56 -2.05 14.21 -17.07
N VAL A 57 -3.36 14.17 -17.32
CA VAL A 57 -4.20 15.37 -17.39
C VAL A 57 -4.77 15.66 -16.01
N ARG A 58 -4.44 16.80 -15.45
CA ARG A 58 -4.98 17.27 -14.16
C ARG A 58 -6.10 18.23 -14.38
N MET A 59 -7.20 18.07 -13.64
CA MET A 59 -8.29 19.04 -13.65
C MET A 59 -7.83 20.33 -12.97
N PRO A 60 -7.99 21.51 -13.58
CA PRO A 60 -7.68 22.80 -12.96
C PRO A 60 -8.50 22.97 -11.66
N GLY A 61 -7.86 23.34 -10.58
CA GLY A 61 -8.51 23.56 -9.28
C GLY A 61 -8.54 22.37 -8.33
N ARG A 62 -8.04 21.20 -8.71
CA ARG A 62 -7.79 20.10 -7.75
C ARG A 62 -6.45 20.30 -7.04
N ILE A 63 -6.49 20.25 -5.73
CA ILE A 63 -5.29 20.16 -4.88
C ILE A 63 -4.45 18.97 -5.38
N SER A 64 -3.17 19.19 -5.63
CA SER A 64 -2.29 18.07 -6.00
C SER A 64 -2.22 17.06 -4.86
N LEU A 65 -2.04 15.76 -5.17
CA LEU A 65 -1.90 14.75 -4.13
C LEU A 65 -0.75 15.08 -3.15
N ASN A 66 0.30 15.77 -3.64
CA ASN A 66 1.39 16.21 -2.79
C ASN A 66 0.97 17.35 -1.84
N GLU A 67 0.23 18.34 -2.32
CA GLU A 67 -0.32 19.42 -1.48
C GLU A 67 -1.28 18.84 -0.43
N LEU A 68 -2.18 17.94 -0.84
CA LEU A 68 -3.08 17.26 0.09
C LEU A 68 -2.31 16.45 1.16
N ARG A 69 -1.25 15.74 0.75
CA ARG A 69 -0.38 15.00 1.66
C ARG A 69 0.26 15.93 2.69
N ASP A 70 0.85 17.03 2.22
CA ASP A 70 1.55 18.00 3.08
C ASP A 70 0.57 18.70 4.04
N ASP A 71 -0.64 19.01 3.57
CA ASP A 71 -1.71 19.54 4.41
C ASP A 71 -2.13 18.54 5.48
N LEU A 72 -2.35 17.27 5.15
CA LEU A 72 -2.70 16.23 6.12
C LEU A 72 -1.60 16.04 7.16
N ILE A 73 -0.33 16.01 6.76
CA ILE A 73 0.81 15.92 7.68
C ILE A 73 0.79 17.10 8.66
N ARG A 74 0.59 18.31 8.17
CA ARG A 74 0.60 19.53 8.97
C ARG A 74 -0.59 19.62 9.92
N GLU A 75 -1.80 19.46 9.40
CA GLU A 75 -3.04 19.63 10.17
C GLU A 75 -3.25 18.55 11.21
N LEU A 76 -2.93 17.29 10.85
CA LEU A 76 -3.10 16.13 11.72
C LEU A 76 -1.82 15.78 12.51
N ARG A 77 -0.73 16.54 12.32
CA ARG A 77 0.57 16.30 12.96
C ARG A 77 1.10 14.89 12.75
N LEU A 78 0.87 14.35 11.55
CA LEU A 78 1.33 13.00 11.18
C LEU A 78 2.81 13.02 10.83
N LYS A 79 3.48 11.89 11.05
CA LYS A 79 4.88 11.71 10.65
C LYS A 79 5.03 11.57 9.14
N ASP A 80 4.11 10.82 8.53
CA ASP A 80 4.05 10.60 7.09
C ASP A 80 2.61 10.25 6.65
N VAL A 81 2.32 10.46 5.37
CA VAL A 81 1.03 10.15 4.74
C VAL A 81 1.26 9.54 3.38
N THR A 82 0.63 8.42 3.09
CA THR A 82 0.57 7.82 1.76
C THR A 82 -0.86 7.90 1.24
N ILE A 83 -1.05 8.51 0.09
CA ILE A 83 -2.36 8.64 -0.54
C ILE A 83 -2.46 7.64 -1.68
N ALA A 84 -3.47 6.77 -1.63
CA ALA A 84 -3.81 5.89 -2.73
C ALA A 84 -4.75 6.64 -3.71
N PRO A 85 -4.31 6.97 -4.94
CA PRO A 85 -5.16 7.66 -5.90
C PRO A 85 -6.26 6.72 -6.40
N LEU A 86 -7.49 7.21 -6.39
CA LEU A 86 -8.67 6.49 -6.86
C LEU A 86 -9.57 7.42 -7.67
N ASN A 87 -10.40 6.84 -8.53
CA ASN A 87 -11.45 7.57 -9.24
C ASN A 87 -12.61 7.86 -8.27
N GLU A 88 -13.34 8.96 -8.52
CA GLU A 88 -14.49 9.39 -7.70
C GLU A 88 -15.63 8.35 -7.63
N THR A 89 -15.70 7.47 -8.64
CA THR A 89 -16.71 6.42 -8.77
C THR A 89 -16.21 5.04 -8.31
N ALA A 90 -15.07 4.98 -7.62
CA ALA A 90 -14.52 3.71 -7.15
C ALA A 90 -15.47 3.03 -6.17
N ALA A 91 -15.67 1.72 -6.33
CA ALA A 91 -16.44 0.94 -5.38
C ALA A 91 -15.69 0.81 -4.04
N GLU A 92 -16.40 0.48 -2.97
CA GLU A 92 -15.80 0.35 -1.64
C GLU A 92 -14.68 -0.69 -1.61
N GLU A 93 -14.84 -1.78 -2.34
CA GLU A 93 -13.83 -2.83 -2.49
C GLU A 93 -12.55 -2.31 -3.15
N ASP A 94 -12.67 -1.45 -4.17
CA ASP A 94 -11.52 -0.85 -4.84
C ASP A 94 -10.77 0.10 -3.89
N VAL A 95 -11.51 0.82 -3.05
CA VAL A 95 -10.93 1.69 -2.01
C VAL A 95 -10.12 0.86 -1.00
N ILE A 96 -10.72 -0.23 -0.50
CA ILE A 96 -10.04 -1.14 0.43
C ILE A 96 -8.79 -1.73 -0.20
N GLU A 97 -8.86 -2.18 -1.46
CA GLU A 97 -7.73 -2.77 -2.19
C GLU A 97 -6.58 -1.76 -2.36
N ALA A 98 -6.91 -0.54 -2.77
CA ALA A 98 -5.92 0.51 -2.99
C ALA A 98 -5.22 0.90 -1.67
N ILE A 99 -5.97 1.10 -0.58
CA ILE A 99 -5.41 1.41 0.73
C ILE A 99 -4.57 0.24 1.24
N ALA A 100 -5.06 -0.99 1.13
CA ALA A 100 -4.36 -2.18 1.56
C ALA A 100 -3.02 -2.36 0.81
N THR A 101 -3.02 -2.15 -0.51
CA THR A 101 -1.83 -2.23 -1.35
C THR A 101 -0.82 -1.14 -1.00
N ALA A 102 -1.28 0.10 -0.84
CA ALA A 102 -0.44 1.20 -0.40
C ALA A 102 0.19 0.91 0.97
N ALA A 103 -0.60 0.50 1.95
CA ALA A 103 -0.12 0.15 3.29
C ALA A 103 0.89 -1.01 3.24
N ALA A 104 0.61 -2.08 2.50
CA ALA A 104 1.50 -3.23 2.36
C ALA A 104 2.87 -2.86 1.76
N SER A 105 2.92 -1.84 0.91
CA SER A 105 4.15 -1.41 0.24
C SER A 105 5.13 -0.71 1.18
N PHE A 106 4.65 0.11 2.12
CA PHE A 106 5.52 0.86 3.03
C PHE A 106 5.74 0.17 4.38
N LEU A 107 4.82 -0.70 4.80
CA LEU A 107 4.85 -1.34 6.11
C LEU A 107 6.17 -2.03 6.47
N PRO A 108 6.84 -2.79 5.57
CA PRO A 108 8.12 -3.41 5.89
C PRO A 108 9.22 -2.41 6.28
N LYS A 109 9.20 -1.22 5.68
CA LYS A 109 10.14 -0.15 6.00
C LYS A 109 9.84 0.45 7.38
N GLU A 110 8.59 0.77 7.64
CA GLU A 110 8.17 1.39 8.91
C GLU A 110 8.37 0.46 10.10
N LEU A 111 8.15 -0.84 9.92
CA LEU A 111 8.34 -1.82 10.98
C LEU A 111 9.79 -2.30 11.14
N LYS A 112 10.75 -1.79 10.37
CA LYS A 112 12.13 -2.31 10.38
C LYS A 112 12.76 -2.31 11.77
N SER A 113 12.56 -1.26 12.54
CA SER A 113 13.12 -1.10 13.90
C SER A 113 12.20 -1.58 15.03
N CYS A 114 10.95 -1.96 14.72
CA CYS A 114 9.99 -2.40 15.71
C CYS A 114 10.25 -3.84 16.12
N ARG A 115 10.13 -4.13 17.40
CA ARG A 115 10.21 -5.49 17.99
C ARG A 115 8.83 -6.04 18.28
N THR A 116 7.97 -5.26 18.93
CA THR A 116 6.60 -5.65 19.28
C THR A 116 5.60 -4.78 18.52
N VAL A 117 4.74 -5.41 17.73
CA VAL A 117 3.79 -4.75 16.85
C VAL A 117 2.37 -5.24 17.14
N GLY A 118 1.52 -4.32 17.57
CA GLY A 118 0.10 -4.58 17.75
C GLY A 118 -0.65 -4.58 16.43
N VAL A 119 -1.56 -5.53 16.24
CA VAL A 119 -2.37 -5.64 15.02
C VAL A 119 -3.84 -5.68 15.39
N GLY A 120 -4.59 -4.74 14.82
CA GLY A 120 -6.04 -4.73 14.88
C GLY A 120 -6.69 -5.67 13.87
N TRP A 121 -8.00 -5.61 13.80
CA TRP A 121 -8.82 -6.34 12.83
C TRP A 121 -9.53 -5.37 11.88
N GLY A 122 -10.25 -5.91 10.91
CA GLY A 122 -11.04 -5.14 9.95
C GLY A 122 -10.69 -5.48 8.50
N ARG A 123 -11.60 -5.14 7.59
CA ARG A 123 -11.50 -5.50 6.16
C ARG A 123 -10.19 -5.00 5.52
N THR A 124 -9.81 -3.76 5.80
CA THR A 124 -8.59 -3.17 5.24
C THR A 124 -7.32 -3.83 5.80
N VAL A 125 -7.25 -4.08 7.11
CA VAL A 125 -6.10 -4.75 7.74
C VAL A 125 -6.00 -6.20 7.25
N TYR A 126 -7.13 -6.90 7.15
CA TYR A 126 -7.18 -8.22 6.54
C TYR A 126 -6.65 -8.19 5.10
N ARG A 127 -7.19 -7.30 4.24
CA ARG A 127 -6.77 -7.22 2.85
C ARG A 127 -5.28 -6.88 2.71
N MET A 128 -4.79 -5.95 3.52
CA MET A 128 -3.37 -5.63 3.62
C MET A 128 -2.52 -6.88 3.93
N SER A 129 -2.93 -7.69 4.91
CA SER A 129 -2.21 -8.94 5.24
C SER A 129 -2.17 -9.94 4.08
N CYS A 130 -3.20 -9.94 3.22
CA CYS A 130 -3.26 -10.81 2.03
C CYS A 130 -2.30 -10.35 0.92
N VAL A 131 -2.24 -9.03 0.65
CA VAL A 131 -1.42 -8.46 -0.44
C VAL A 131 0.00 -8.15 0.01
N LEU A 132 0.29 -8.22 1.29
CA LEU A 132 1.62 -7.98 1.84
C LEU A 132 2.63 -8.96 1.24
N PHE A 133 3.61 -8.42 0.54
CA PHE A 133 4.72 -9.19 -0.01
C PHE A 133 6.02 -8.77 0.67
N HIS A 134 6.44 -9.54 1.66
CA HIS A 134 7.71 -9.34 2.34
C HIS A 134 8.36 -10.71 2.56
N ARG A 135 9.62 -10.86 2.15
CA ARG A 135 10.45 -12.05 2.36
C ARG A 135 11.76 -11.63 3.00
N GLY A 136 11.65 -11.07 4.20
CA GLY A 136 12.81 -10.76 5.02
C GLY A 136 13.54 -12.01 5.54
N ALA A 137 14.70 -11.80 6.15
CA ALA A 137 15.33 -12.83 7.00
C ALA A 137 14.44 -13.11 8.22
N GLU A 138 14.71 -14.20 8.94
CA GLU A 138 14.08 -14.46 10.24
C GLU A 138 14.17 -13.21 11.13
N SER A 139 13.08 -12.92 11.80
CA SER A 139 12.93 -11.71 12.59
C SER A 139 12.52 -12.07 14.01
N GLU A 140 13.18 -11.47 14.99
CA GLU A 140 12.76 -11.53 16.40
C GLU A 140 11.51 -10.70 16.71
N LYS A 141 10.83 -10.17 15.66
CA LYS A 141 9.60 -9.44 15.84
C LYS A 141 8.52 -10.31 16.45
N LEU A 142 7.66 -9.66 17.23
CA LEU A 142 6.47 -10.26 17.80
C LEU A 142 5.25 -9.46 17.35
N PHE A 143 4.33 -10.12 16.67
CA PHE A 143 3.01 -9.57 16.39
C PHE A 143 2.01 -10.01 17.44
N VAL A 144 1.29 -9.05 18.02
CA VAL A 144 0.30 -9.28 19.06
C VAL A 144 -1.06 -8.70 18.67
N PRO A 145 -2.18 -9.30 19.10
CA PRO A 145 -3.49 -8.76 18.82
C PRO A 145 -3.76 -7.51 19.67
N LEU A 146 -4.39 -6.49 19.08
CA LEU A 146 -4.90 -5.30 19.82
C LEU A 146 -6.32 -5.51 20.33
N ILE A 147 -6.96 -6.59 19.94
CA ILE A 147 -8.34 -6.91 20.31
C ILE A 147 -8.50 -8.43 20.41
N GLY A 148 -9.46 -8.89 21.18
CA GLY A 148 -9.82 -10.28 21.28
C GLY A 148 -10.44 -10.86 19.99
N ALA A 149 -10.80 -12.14 20.03
CA ALA A 149 -11.49 -12.78 18.91
C ALA A 149 -12.83 -12.10 18.64
N SER A 150 -13.09 -11.76 17.39
CA SER A 150 -14.40 -11.24 16.97
C SER A 150 -15.33 -12.38 16.59
N GLY A 151 -16.63 -12.22 16.82
CA GLY A 151 -17.66 -13.15 16.38
C GLY A 151 -17.98 -13.05 14.90
N THR A 152 -17.01 -12.70 14.03
CA THR A 152 -17.26 -12.60 12.59
C THR A 152 -17.46 -13.96 11.95
N ASP A 153 -18.40 -14.06 11.01
CA ASP A 153 -18.71 -15.27 10.25
C ASP A 153 -17.58 -15.67 9.29
N ASN A 154 -16.63 -14.76 9.02
CA ASN A 154 -15.47 -15.03 8.18
C ASN A 154 -14.23 -15.34 9.03
N PRO A 155 -13.84 -16.62 9.18
CA PRO A 155 -12.69 -17.01 10.00
C PRO A 155 -11.37 -16.37 9.54
N ALA A 156 -11.24 -16.07 8.24
CA ALA A 156 -10.04 -15.46 7.67
C ALA A 156 -9.83 -14.01 8.11
N MET A 157 -10.89 -13.33 8.56
CA MET A 157 -10.84 -11.96 9.08
C MET A 157 -10.63 -11.88 10.60
N GLN A 158 -10.57 -13.02 11.28
CA GLN A 158 -10.22 -13.08 12.69
C GLN A 158 -8.81 -12.53 12.92
N VAL A 159 -8.61 -11.83 14.02
CA VAL A 159 -7.30 -11.22 14.34
C VAL A 159 -6.16 -12.25 14.35
N ASN A 160 -6.41 -13.46 14.85
CA ASN A 160 -5.39 -14.51 14.86
C ASN A 160 -5.00 -14.97 13.45
N ALA A 161 -5.95 -15.02 12.49
CA ALA A 161 -5.66 -15.37 11.10
C ALA A 161 -4.87 -14.26 10.38
N ILE A 162 -5.13 -13.00 10.72
CA ILE A 162 -4.35 -11.86 10.22
C ILE A 162 -2.92 -11.92 10.78
N LEU A 163 -2.78 -12.17 12.09
CA LEU A 163 -1.49 -12.30 12.76
C LEU A 163 -0.66 -13.44 12.16
N ASP A 164 -1.27 -14.59 11.91
CA ASP A 164 -0.61 -15.74 11.30
C ASP A 164 0.00 -15.39 9.94
N ARG A 165 -0.78 -14.76 9.05
CA ARG A 165 -0.27 -14.28 7.75
C ARG A 165 0.88 -13.28 7.90
N MET A 166 0.75 -12.34 8.83
CA MET A 166 1.82 -11.35 9.06
C MET A 166 3.08 -12.01 9.61
N GLY A 167 2.93 -12.95 10.54
CA GLY A 167 4.03 -13.76 11.06
C GLY A 167 4.78 -14.51 9.96
N GLU A 168 4.04 -15.18 9.06
CA GLU A 168 4.64 -15.85 7.90
C GLU A 168 5.39 -14.89 6.97
N ARG A 169 4.79 -13.73 6.64
CA ARG A 169 5.38 -12.76 5.72
C ARG A 169 6.65 -12.12 6.28
N PHE A 170 6.68 -11.82 7.56
CA PHE A 170 7.82 -11.23 8.25
C PHE A 170 8.79 -12.26 8.85
N ARG A 171 8.46 -13.56 8.78
CA ARG A 171 9.16 -14.63 9.51
C ARG A 171 9.34 -14.29 10.98
N ALA A 172 8.26 -13.88 11.61
CA ALA A 172 8.20 -13.32 12.94
C ALA A 172 7.36 -14.19 13.86
N HIS A 173 7.53 -14.01 15.15
CA HIS A 173 6.68 -14.64 16.16
C HIS A 173 5.30 -14.00 16.21
N THR A 174 4.31 -14.78 16.61
CA THR A 174 2.93 -14.32 16.81
C THR A 174 2.40 -14.76 18.15
N TYR A 175 1.69 -13.86 18.82
CA TYR A 175 0.96 -14.16 20.03
C TYR A 175 -0.54 -14.25 19.71
N PHE A 176 -1.13 -15.42 19.92
CA PHE A 176 -2.55 -15.64 19.65
C PHE A 176 -3.39 -15.52 20.92
N ILE A 177 -4.60 -14.97 20.79
CA ILE A 177 -5.57 -14.87 21.87
C ILE A 177 -6.90 -15.48 21.44
N ASN A 178 -7.49 -16.27 22.35
CA ASN A 178 -8.79 -16.90 22.13
C ASN A 178 -9.89 -16.31 23.05
N VAL A 179 -9.58 -15.19 23.72
CA VAL A 179 -10.58 -14.48 24.52
C VAL A 179 -11.44 -13.61 23.60
N PRO A 180 -12.77 -13.64 23.71
CA PRO A 180 -13.64 -12.80 22.90
C PRO A 180 -13.35 -11.29 23.09
N ALA A 181 -13.44 -10.52 21.99
CA ALA A 181 -13.31 -9.08 22.00
C ALA A 181 -14.41 -8.40 22.84
N PHE A 182 -15.60 -8.94 22.75
CA PHE A 182 -16.77 -8.50 23.48
C PHE A 182 -17.31 -9.67 24.28
N ARG A 183 -17.68 -9.43 25.52
CA ARG A 183 -18.30 -10.45 26.36
C ARG A 183 -19.40 -9.82 27.23
N GLU A 184 -20.37 -10.61 27.59
CA GLU A 184 -21.32 -10.26 28.63
C GLU A 184 -20.63 -10.20 29.99
N SER A 185 -21.08 -9.31 30.84
CA SER A 185 -20.46 -9.05 32.18
C SER A 185 -20.42 -10.29 33.08
N GLU A 186 -21.33 -11.24 32.85
CA GLU A 186 -21.48 -12.45 33.67
C GLU A 186 -20.51 -13.59 33.28
N VAL A 187 -19.85 -13.49 32.13
CA VAL A 187 -18.90 -14.53 31.68
C VAL A 187 -17.61 -14.43 32.48
N VAL A 188 -17.32 -15.44 33.30
CA VAL A 188 -16.09 -15.54 34.09
C VAL A 188 -14.99 -16.16 33.26
N LEU A 189 -13.84 -15.46 33.16
CA LEU A 189 -12.65 -16.00 32.51
C LEU A 189 -12.03 -17.12 33.36
N SER A 190 -11.58 -18.17 32.70
CA SER A 190 -10.74 -19.20 33.30
C SER A 190 -9.38 -18.60 33.74
N GLU A 191 -8.70 -19.25 34.64
CA GLU A 191 -7.37 -18.81 35.12
C GLU A 191 -6.34 -18.77 33.98
N LEU A 192 -6.48 -19.65 32.99
CA LEU A 192 -5.63 -19.65 31.81
C LEU A 192 -5.86 -18.40 30.94
N GLU A 193 -7.11 -18.04 30.70
CA GLU A 193 -7.47 -16.84 29.93
C GLU A 193 -7.03 -15.56 30.65
N LYS A 194 -7.18 -15.48 31.97
CA LYS A 194 -6.66 -14.37 32.76
C LYS A 194 -5.15 -14.22 32.63
N LYS A 195 -4.39 -15.32 32.74
CA LYS A 195 -2.93 -15.31 32.54
C LYS A 195 -2.53 -14.85 31.15
N ARG A 196 -3.25 -15.33 30.11
CA ARG A 196 -3.00 -14.91 28.71
C ARG A 196 -3.29 -13.43 28.51
N LEU A 197 -4.37 -12.90 29.06
CA LEU A 197 -4.67 -11.48 29.02
C LEU A 197 -3.61 -10.64 29.77
N GLN A 198 -3.18 -11.07 30.94
CA GLN A 198 -2.10 -10.38 31.67
C GLN A 198 -0.80 -10.33 30.86
N GLN A 199 -0.47 -11.42 30.16
CA GLN A 199 0.70 -11.43 29.28
C GLN A 199 0.52 -10.51 28.07
N LEU A 200 -0.69 -10.47 27.49
CA LEU A 200 -1.01 -9.56 26.38
C LEU A 200 -0.92 -8.10 26.80
N HIS A 201 -1.39 -7.75 28.01
CA HIS A 201 -1.27 -6.39 28.54
C HIS A 201 0.20 -5.95 28.66
N ARG A 202 1.09 -6.84 29.11
CA ARG A 202 2.54 -6.54 29.13
C ARG A 202 3.09 -6.26 27.74
N TYR A 203 2.65 -7.00 26.70
CA TYR A 203 3.04 -6.72 25.33
C TYR A 203 2.48 -5.38 24.86
N TRP A 204 1.28 -4.99 25.29
CA TRP A 204 0.72 -3.67 24.96
C TRP A 204 1.48 -2.52 25.61
N ASP A 205 1.99 -2.72 26.81
CA ASP A 205 2.83 -1.73 27.49
C ASP A 205 4.18 -1.51 26.77
N ASP A 206 4.67 -2.52 26.04
CA ASP A 206 5.94 -2.52 25.31
C ASP A 206 5.78 -2.44 23.78
N LEU A 207 4.66 -1.89 23.27
CA LEU A 207 4.44 -1.76 21.84
C LEU A 207 5.32 -0.69 21.20
N ASP A 208 6.06 -1.05 20.16
CA ASP A 208 6.79 -0.10 19.30
C ASP A 208 5.87 0.53 18.24
N ALA A 209 4.87 -0.23 17.77
CA ALA A 209 3.93 0.22 16.76
C ALA A 209 2.59 -0.51 16.87
N ALA A 210 1.55 0.15 16.35
CA ALA A 210 0.21 -0.44 16.20
C ALA A 210 -0.30 -0.26 14.78
N ILE A 211 -0.89 -1.32 14.22
CA ILE A 211 -1.54 -1.32 12.91
C ILE A 211 -3.04 -1.39 13.13
N VAL A 212 -3.75 -0.35 12.74
CA VAL A 212 -5.20 -0.25 12.93
C VAL A 212 -5.89 0.20 11.65
N GLY A 213 -7.08 -0.28 11.41
CA GLY A 213 -7.98 0.28 10.42
C GLY A 213 -8.84 1.37 11.06
N VAL A 214 -9.11 2.44 10.30
CA VAL A 214 -10.06 3.47 10.69
C VAL A 214 -11.29 3.31 9.81
N GLY A 215 -12.45 3.17 10.44
CA GLY A 215 -13.74 3.01 9.78
C GLY A 215 -14.81 3.90 10.40
N THR A 216 -15.97 3.93 9.79
CA THR A 216 -17.18 4.52 10.36
C THR A 216 -17.80 3.55 11.36
N ALA A 217 -18.35 4.08 12.44
CA ALA A 217 -19.16 3.35 13.40
C ALA A 217 -20.53 2.98 12.81
#